data_b7f5af3a8f82695de2d389719db12117
#
_entry.id   b7f5af3a8f82695de2d389719db12117
#
_cell.length_a   1.000
_cell.length_b   1.000
_cell.length_c   1.000
_cell.angle_alpha   90.00
_cell.angle_beta   90.00
_cell.angle_gamma   90.00
#
_symmetry.space_group_name_H-M   'P 1'
#
loop_
_entity.id
_entity.type
_entity.pdbx_description
1 polymer ?
#
loop_
_entity_poly.entity_id
_entity_poly.type
_entity_poly.pdbx_seq_one_letter_code
_entity_poly.pdbx_strand_id
1 'polypeptide(L)'
;MPLFNGTLFQIDQKEMMRYAGLSPKVKEFPQDAIDSAIREALALAEPRGIWQILPYDPENGTIGGAHPLTLTGRSILRHLSHAWSVGVLAVTVGEEIEKASGAHFKNGEYLQGLLLDAAATAAVEHLADQVDALIQREAARSGQHTVWRFSPGYGDWPVTQQPDFCRAIGAETIGIHVTDHAMLSPRKSVSAIIGISQCSARPAPAKCRACGLMSCPFRNL
;
A
#
# COMPACT_ATOMS: atom_id res chain seq x y z
N MET A 1 -15.56 -9.19 8.57
CA MET A 1 -14.46 -8.32 8.10
C MET A 1 -15.06 -7.04 7.57
N PRO A 2 -14.63 -5.86 8.04
CA PRO A 2 -15.13 -4.61 7.49
C PRO A 2 -14.57 -4.39 6.10
N LEU A 3 -15.48 -4.29 5.12
CA LEU A 3 -15.17 -3.81 3.78
C LEU A 3 -15.05 -2.28 3.84
N PHE A 4 -14.04 -1.76 3.20
CA PHE A 4 -13.84 -0.33 3.02
C PHE A 4 -14.12 0.04 1.57
N ASN A 5 -15.24 0.70 1.34
CA ASN A 5 -15.55 1.34 0.07
C ASN A 5 -15.04 2.77 0.15
N GLY A 6 -13.77 2.95 -0.18
CA GLY A 6 -13.13 4.26 -0.19
C GLY A 6 -13.69 5.15 -1.28
N THR A 7 -13.62 6.45 -1.05
CA THR A 7 -13.90 7.44 -2.10
C THR A 7 -12.61 8.20 -2.36
N LEU A 8 -12.21 8.20 -3.63
CA LEU A 8 -11.08 9.01 -4.10
C LEU A 8 -11.62 10.29 -4.69
N PHE A 9 -11.50 11.40 -3.97
CA PHE A 9 -11.92 12.73 -4.44
C PHE A 9 -10.77 13.50 -5.10
N GLN A 10 -9.53 13.13 -4.79
CA GLN A 10 -8.35 13.82 -5.27
C GLN A 10 -7.15 12.87 -5.29
N ILE A 11 -6.19 13.18 -6.15
CA ILE A 11 -4.88 12.54 -6.22
C ILE A 11 -3.84 13.63 -5.95
N ASP A 12 -2.89 13.35 -5.03
CA ASP A 12 -1.80 14.29 -4.75
C ASP A 12 -0.86 14.38 -5.96
N GLN A 13 -0.85 15.56 -6.61
CA GLN A 13 -0.02 15.81 -7.78
C GLN A 13 1.48 15.65 -7.48
N LYS A 14 1.93 16.01 -6.28
CA LYS A 14 3.36 15.90 -5.91
C LYS A 14 3.77 14.43 -5.82
N GLU A 15 2.94 13.61 -5.18
CA GLU A 15 3.17 12.17 -5.10
C GLU A 15 3.09 11.53 -6.49
N MET A 16 2.10 11.88 -7.29
CA MET A 16 1.98 11.43 -8.68
C MET A 16 3.25 11.75 -9.48
N MET A 17 3.75 12.99 -9.43
CA MET A 17 4.96 13.40 -10.14
C MET A 17 6.20 12.63 -9.64
N ARG A 18 6.28 12.37 -8.34
CA ARG A 18 7.33 11.54 -7.75
C ARG A 18 7.29 10.11 -8.30
N TYR A 19 6.11 9.50 -8.41
CA TYR A 19 5.95 8.17 -8.99
C TYR A 19 6.22 8.13 -10.48
N ALA A 20 5.97 9.21 -11.21
CA ALA A 20 6.37 9.36 -12.60
C ALA A 20 7.91 9.49 -12.79
N GLY A 21 8.68 9.53 -11.70
CA GLY A 21 10.13 9.76 -11.76
C GLY A 21 10.53 11.19 -12.13
N LEU A 22 9.59 12.13 -12.04
CA LEU A 22 9.79 13.51 -12.42
C LEU A 22 10.30 14.31 -11.21
N SER A 23 11.46 14.92 -11.39
CA SER A 23 12.06 15.75 -10.35
C SER A 23 11.24 17.03 -10.13
N PRO A 24 11.08 17.51 -8.87
CA PRO A 24 10.52 18.84 -8.58
C PRO A 24 11.28 20.00 -9.26
N LYS A 25 12.46 19.72 -9.81
CA LYS A 25 13.30 20.70 -10.55
C LYS A 25 12.89 20.86 -12.02
N VAL A 26 12.01 20.00 -12.52
CA VAL A 26 11.43 20.14 -13.87
C VAL A 26 10.43 21.30 -13.81
N LYS A 27 10.86 22.47 -14.25
CA LYS A 27 10.10 23.73 -14.11
C LYS A 27 8.93 23.86 -15.09
N GLU A 28 8.92 23.10 -16.17
CA GLU A 28 7.92 23.20 -17.25
C GLU A 28 7.42 21.80 -17.59
N PHE A 29 6.34 21.41 -16.95
CA PHE A 29 5.62 20.21 -17.32
C PHE A 29 4.20 20.60 -17.74
N PRO A 30 3.63 20.01 -18.82
CA PRO A 30 2.30 20.39 -19.30
C PRO A 30 1.24 20.14 -18.22
N GLN A 31 0.77 21.21 -17.57
CA GLN A 31 -0.23 21.09 -16.50
C GLN A 31 -1.50 20.44 -17.00
N ASP A 32 -1.92 20.73 -18.24
CA ASP A 32 -3.10 20.13 -18.85
C ASP A 32 -3.00 18.60 -18.97
N ALA A 33 -1.80 18.06 -19.23
CA ALA A 33 -1.57 16.62 -19.26
C ALA A 33 -1.68 15.98 -17.89
N ILE A 34 -1.16 16.66 -16.85
CA ILE A 34 -1.27 16.22 -15.45
C ILE A 34 -2.74 16.21 -15.04
N ASP A 35 -3.47 17.30 -15.27
CA ASP A 35 -4.87 17.45 -14.90
C ASP A 35 -5.75 16.43 -15.65
N SER A 36 -5.41 16.15 -16.92
CA SER A 36 -6.08 15.12 -17.71
C SER A 36 -5.90 13.74 -17.09
N ALA A 37 -4.65 13.37 -16.78
CA ALA A 37 -4.36 12.07 -16.18
C ALA A 37 -5.01 11.89 -14.78
N ILE A 38 -5.04 12.94 -13.96
CA ILE A 38 -5.72 12.91 -12.66
C ILE A 38 -7.23 12.71 -12.85
N ARG A 39 -7.87 13.45 -13.76
CA ARG A 39 -9.32 13.30 -14.04
C ARG A 39 -9.63 11.88 -14.55
N GLU A 40 -8.83 11.37 -15.46
CA GLU A 40 -9.00 10.02 -16.02
C GLU A 40 -8.81 8.95 -14.92
N ALA A 41 -7.78 9.07 -14.10
CA ALA A 41 -7.56 8.15 -12.98
C ALA A 41 -8.72 8.15 -11.98
N LEU A 42 -9.25 9.33 -11.63
CA LEU A 42 -10.41 9.45 -10.72
C LEU A 42 -11.69 8.88 -11.34
N ALA A 43 -11.88 9.00 -12.66
CA ALA A 43 -13.03 8.46 -13.36
C ALA A 43 -13.01 6.93 -13.49
N LEU A 44 -11.82 6.33 -13.59
CA LEU A 44 -11.64 4.89 -13.80
C LEU A 44 -11.39 4.13 -12.48
N ALA A 45 -11.10 4.83 -11.39
CA ALA A 45 -10.80 4.19 -10.12
C ALA A 45 -12.02 3.46 -9.56
N GLU A 46 -11.80 2.22 -9.14
CA GLU A 46 -12.73 1.40 -8.36
C GLU A 46 -12.14 1.10 -6.97
N PRO A 47 -12.14 2.08 -6.04
CA PRO A 47 -11.47 1.93 -4.76
C PRO A 47 -12.17 0.90 -3.88
N ARG A 48 -11.47 -0.16 -3.53
CA ARG A 48 -11.93 -1.22 -2.62
C ARG A 48 -10.86 -1.52 -1.59
N GLY A 49 -11.27 -1.84 -0.37
CA GLY A 49 -10.36 -2.20 0.68
C GLY A 49 -10.96 -3.19 1.66
N ILE A 50 -10.10 -3.95 2.30
CA ILE A 50 -10.42 -4.84 3.42
C ILE A 50 -9.37 -4.66 4.50
N TRP A 51 -9.78 -4.70 5.76
CA TRP A 51 -8.87 -4.66 6.89
C TRP A 51 -9.42 -5.41 8.08
N GLN A 52 -8.55 -5.80 8.97
CA GLN A 52 -8.93 -6.40 10.26
C GLN A 52 -7.79 -6.26 11.27
N ILE A 53 -8.12 -6.35 12.55
CA ILE A 53 -7.17 -6.48 13.63
C ILE A 53 -7.15 -7.95 14.05
N LEU A 54 -5.96 -8.56 14.02
CA LEU A 54 -5.72 -9.96 14.33
C LEU A 54 -4.79 -10.09 15.53
N PRO A 55 -4.94 -11.14 16.36
CA PRO A 55 -3.95 -11.45 17.40
C PRO A 55 -2.61 -11.77 16.74
N TYR A 56 -1.55 -11.38 17.43
CA TYR A 56 -0.18 -11.65 17.01
C TYR A 56 0.63 -12.20 18.18
N ASP A 57 1.35 -13.26 17.91
CA ASP A 57 2.30 -13.87 18.85
C ASP A 57 3.72 -13.41 18.49
N PRO A 58 4.34 -12.48 19.25
CA PRO A 58 5.68 -11.98 18.95
C PRO A 58 6.80 -13.00 19.21
N GLU A 59 6.56 -14.03 20.04
CA GLU A 59 7.56 -15.07 20.31
C GLU A 59 7.74 -16.00 19.12
N ASN A 60 6.64 -16.38 18.49
CA ASN A 60 6.63 -17.27 17.34
C ASN A 60 6.49 -16.53 15.98
N GLY A 61 6.27 -15.22 16.01
CA GLY A 61 6.07 -14.40 14.80
C GLY A 61 4.80 -14.76 14.03
N THR A 62 3.73 -15.19 14.74
CA THR A 62 2.55 -15.78 14.10
C THR A 62 1.35 -14.84 14.21
N ILE A 63 0.74 -14.53 13.07
CA ILE A 63 -0.56 -13.89 12.97
C ILE A 63 -1.63 -14.95 13.19
N GLY A 64 -2.56 -14.73 14.12
CA GLY A 64 -3.72 -15.59 14.34
C GLY A 64 -4.87 -15.30 13.38
N GLY A 65 -5.99 -15.97 13.59
CA GLY A 65 -7.21 -15.79 12.79
C GLY A 65 -7.61 -17.05 12.04
N ALA A 66 -8.51 -16.90 11.05
CA ALA A 66 -9.05 -18.04 10.29
C ALA A 66 -7.97 -18.74 9.43
N HIS A 67 -6.97 -17.98 8.99
CA HIS A 67 -5.82 -18.46 8.23
C HIS A 67 -4.53 -17.98 8.91
N PRO A 68 -4.06 -18.72 9.94
CA PRO A 68 -2.85 -18.32 10.65
C PRO A 68 -1.63 -18.29 9.73
N LEU A 69 -0.74 -17.32 9.96
CA LEU A 69 0.47 -17.15 9.16
C LEU A 69 1.67 -16.87 10.06
N THR A 70 2.70 -17.70 9.95
CA THR A 70 4.00 -17.44 10.57
C THR A 70 4.86 -16.61 9.63
N LEU A 71 5.23 -15.42 10.11
CA LEU A 71 6.05 -14.47 9.36
C LEU A 71 7.51 -14.93 9.33
N THR A 72 8.16 -14.72 8.21
CA THR A 72 9.59 -14.96 8.02
C THR A 72 10.30 -13.66 7.61
N GLY A 73 11.52 -13.47 8.13
CA GLY A 73 12.29 -12.25 7.90
C GLY A 73 12.56 -11.47 9.18
N ARG A 74 13.81 -11.11 9.40
CA ARG A 74 14.25 -10.42 10.65
C ARG A 74 13.68 -9.01 10.73
N SER A 75 13.51 -8.34 9.60
CA SER A 75 13.03 -6.96 9.55
C SER A 75 11.59 -6.86 10.03
N ILE A 76 10.71 -7.75 9.55
CA ILE A 76 9.30 -7.76 9.95
C ILE A 76 9.13 -8.22 11.40
N LEU A 77 9.84 -9.26 11.82
CA LEU A 77 9.79 -9.74 13.22
C LEU A 77 10.28 -8.66 14.19
N ARG A 78 11.36 -7.94 13.86
CA ARG A 78 11.84 -6.80 14.64
C ARG A 78 10.83 -5.65 14.66
N HIS A 79 10.19 -5.40 13.52
CA HIS A 79 9.17 -4.35 13.37
C HIS A 79 7.98 -4.60 14.28
N LEU A 80 7.58 -5.86 14.46
CA LEU A 80 6.44 -6.29 15.26
C LEU A 80 6.82 -6.78 16.67
N SER A 81 8.07 -6.64 17.10
CA SER A 81 8.59 -7.23 18.35
C SER A 81 7.84 -6.80 19.63
N HIS A 82 7.15 -5.68 19.60
CA HIS A 82 6.35 -5.17 20.73
C HIS A 82 4.84 -5.22 20.47
N ALA A 83 4.42 -5.81 19.36
CA ALA A 83 3.02 -5.93 19.00
C ALA A 83 2.41 -7.18 19.66
N TRP A 84 1.17 -7.07 20.13
CA TRP A 84 0.31 -8.18 20.59
C TRP A 84 -0.87 -8.41 19.68
N SER A 85 -1.12 -7.45 18.81
CA SER A 85 -2.06 -7.56 17.70
C SER A 85 -1.51 -6.83 16.50
N VAL A 86 -2.05 -7.14 15.36
CA VAL A 86 -1.66 -6.51 14.09
C VAL A 86 -2.89 -6.07 13.33
N GLY A 87 -2.84 -4.87 12.79
CA GLY A 87 -3.74 -4.45 11.73
C GLY A 87 -3.22 -4.98 10.41
N VAL A 88 -4.05 -5.70 9.67
CA VAL A 88 -3.74 -6.14 8.31
C VAL A 88 -4.69 -5.49 7.34
N LEU A 89 -4.20 -5.11 6.17
CA LEU A 89 -5.01 -4.45 5.15
C LEU A 89 -4.62 -4.91 3.74
N ALA A 90 -5.62 -4.88 2.84
CA ALA A 90 -5.41 -4.91 1.41
C ALA A 90 -6.34 -3.89 0.75
N VAL A 91 -5.83 -3.18 -0.25
CA VAL A 91 -6.57 -2.17 -1.01
C VAL A 91 -6.24 -2.25 -2.49
N THR A 92 -7.19 -1.85 -3.33
CA THR A 92 -7.00 -1.74 -4.79
C THR A 92 -7.78 -0.56 -5.33
N VAL A 93 -7.33 0.00 -6.45
CA VAL A 93 -8.10 0.97 -7.23
C VAL A 93 -8.70 0.35 -8.50
N GLY A 94 -8.69 -0.98 -8.61
CA GLY A 94 -9.22 -1.71 -9.75
C GLY A 94 -8.22 -1.84 -10.90
N GLU A 95 -8.65 -2.50 -11.97
CA GLU A 95 -7.80 -2.81 -13.13
C GLU A 95 -7.99 -1.83 -14.31
N GLU A 96 -9.08 -1.06 -14.32
CA GLU A 96 -9.43 -0.22 -15.47
C GLU A 96 -8.38 0.88 -15.72
N ILE A 97 -7.80 1.45 -14.67
CA ILE A 97 -6.73 2.46 -14.81
C ILE A 97 -5.49 1.86 -15.49
N GLU A 98 -5.11 0.63 -15.13
CA GLU A 98 -3.92 0.01 -15.74
C GLU A 98 -4.19 -0.44 -17.18
N LYS A 99 -5.43 -0.83 -17.51
CA LYS A 99 -5.86 -1.10 -18.90
C LYS A 99 -5.79 0.16 -19.75
N ALA A 100 -6.29 1.28 -19.23
CA ALA A 100 -6.26 2.57 -19.90
C ALA A 100 -4.83 3.08 -20.10
N SER A 101 -3.98 3.02 -19.05
CA SER A 101 -2.56 3.35 -19.18
C SER A 101 -1.87 2.50 -20.26
N GLY A 102 -2.13 1.18 -20.26
CA GLY A 102 -1.62 0.28 -21.30
C GLY A 102 -2.12 0.62 -22.71
N ALA A 103 -3.36 1.09 -22.86
CA ALA A 103 -3.90 1.55 -24.13
C ALA A 103 -3.19 2.82 -24.64
N HIS A 104 -2.94 3.80 -23.76
CA HIS A 104 -2.16 4.99 -24.11
C HIS A 104 -0.76 4.62 -24.63
N PHE A 105 -0.05 3.70 -23.96
CA PHE A 105 1.26 3.24 -24.44
C PHE A 105 1.18 2.57 -25.81
N LYS A 106 0.16 1.74 -26.07
CA LYS A 106 -0.04 1.06 -27.36
C LYS A 106 -0.36 2.06 -28.49
N ASN A 107 -1.02 3.15 -28.17
CA ASN A 107 -1.37 4.21 -29.12
C ASN A 107 -0.24 5.22 -29.37
N GLY A 108 0.92 5.07 -28.68
CA GLY A 108 2.04 6.00 -28.78
C GLY A 108 1.90 7.26 -27.90
N GLU A 109 0.89 7.32 -27.04
CA GLU A 109 0.62 8.42 -26.12
C GLU A 109 1.41 8.22 -24.79
N TYR A 110 2.74 8.14 -24.92
CA TYR A 110 3.63 7.70 -23.83
C TYR A 110 3.55 8.57 -22.58
N LEU A 111 3.40 9.90 -22.77
CA LEU A 111 3.29 10.83 -21.65
C LEU A 111 2.02 10.58 -20.86
N GLN A 112 0.87 10.45 -21.54
CA GLN A 112 -0.40 10.21 -20.90
C GLN A 112 -0.41 8.85 -20.17
N GLY A 113 0.12 7.81 -20.83
CA GLY A 113 0.26 6.48 -20.22
C GLY A 113 1.11 6.50 -18.95
N LEU A 114 2.26 7.20 -18.95
CA LEU A 114 3.13 7.35 -17.79
C LEU A 114 2.43 8.10 -16.65
N LEU A 115 1.80 9.23 -16.96
CA LEU A 115 1.12 10.05 -15.97
C LEU A 115 -0.06 9.32 -15.36
N LEU A 116 -0.84 8.59 -16.16
CA LEU A 116 -1.98 7.80 -15.69
C LEU A 116 -1.51 6.65 -14.78
N ASP A 117 -0.43 5.95 -15.12
CA ASP A 117 0.17 4.91 -14.27
C ASP A 117 0.65 5.47 -12.92
N ALA A 118 1.28 6.64 -12.93
CA ALA A 118 1.73 7.33 -11.74
C ALA A 118 0.56 7.85 -10.88
N ALA A 119 -0.49 8.38 -11.52
CA ALA A 119 -1.72 8.80 -10.84
C ALA A 119 -2.40 7.62 -10.13
N ALA A 120 -2.47 6.45 -10.78
CA ALA A 120 -3.00 5.23 -10.19
C ALA A 120 -2.19 4.76 -8.98
N THR A 121 -0.84 4.91 -9.03
CA THR A 121 0.04 4.60 -7.90
C THR A 121 -0.21 5.54 -6.73
N ALA A 122 -0.31 6.84 -6.97
CA ALA A 122 -0.63 7.83 -5.93
C ALA A 122 -2.03 7.58 -5.33
N ALA A 123 -2.99 7.19 -6.17
CA ALA A 123 -4.35 6.87 -5.75
C ALA A 123 -4.41 5.67 -4.80
N VAL A 124 -3.75 4.55 -5.13
CA VAL A 124 -3.76 3.35 -4.27
C VAL A 124 -3.01 3.57 -2.96
N GLU A 125 -1.93 4.35 -2.96
CA GLU A 125 -1.23 4.72 -1.73
C GLU A 125 -2.09 5.62 -0.83
N HIS A 126 -2.81 6.58 -1.42
CA HIS A 126 -3.77 7.40 -0.68
C HIS A 126 -4.89 6.55 -0.07
N LEU A 127 -5.41 5.56 -0.81
CA LEU A 127 -6.40 4.62 -0.30
C LEU A 127 -5.83 3.79 0.87
N ALA A 128 -4.60 3.33 0.76
CA ALA A 128 -3.92 2.61 1.84
C ALA A 128 -3.71 3.49 3.08
N ASP A 129 -3.42 4.79 2.92
CA ASP A 129 -3.32 5.74 4.03
C ASP A 129 -4.68 5.96 4.73
N GLN A 130 -5.80 5.97 3.98
CA GLN A 130 -7.14 6.05 4.56
C GLN A 130 -7.44 4.84 5.44
N VAL A 131 -7.13 3.63 4.98
CA VAL A 131 -7.35 2.39 5.75
C VAL A 131 -6.39 2.32 6.95
N ASP A 132 -5.14 2.72 6.79
CA ASP A 132 -4.17 2.85 7.90
C ASP A 132 -4.74 3.76 9.00
N ALA A 133 -5.27 4.92 8.64
CA ALA A 133 -5.90 5.84 9.57
C ALA A 133 -7.13 5.25 10.29
N LEU A 134 -7.88 4.33 9.65
CA LEU A 134 -8.96 3.59 10.31
C LEU A 134 -8.41 2.65 11.37
N ILE A 135 -7.39 1.87 11.04
CA ILE A 135 -6.74 0.94 11.97
C ILE A 135 -6.15 1.71 13.16
N GLN A 136 -5.47 2.85 12.91
CA GLN A 136 -4.93 3.71 13.96
C GLN A 136 -6.01 4.23 14.90
N ARG A 137 -7.14 4.69 14.35
CA ARG A 137 -8.28 5.15 15.16
C ARG A 137 -8.88 4.05 16.00
N GLU A 138 -9.00 2.83 15.45
CA GLU A 138 -9.52 1.69 16.20
C GLU A 138 -8.58 1.27 17.34
N ALA A 139 -7.28 1.21 17.09
CA ALA A 139 -6.27 0.97 18.13
C ALA A 139 -6.32 2.04 19.23
N ALA A 140 -6.41 3.32 18.85
CA ALA A 140 -6.46 4.45 19.79
C ALA A 140 -7.68 4.41 20.71
N ARG A 141 -8.84 3.88 20.27
CA ARG A 141 -10.02 3.69 21.13
C ARG A 141 -9.75 2.79 22.33
N SER A 142 -8.82 1.85 22.19
CA SER A 142 -8.37 0.94 23.25
C SER A 142 -7.09 1.42 23.95
N GLY A 143 -6.68 2.68 23.74
CA GLY A 143 -5.45 3.22 24.32
C GLY A 143 -4.17 2.62 23.75
N GLN A 144 -4.26 2.02 22.55
CA GLN A 144 -3.13 1.37 21.90
C GLN A 144 -2.51 2.27 20.82
N HIS A 145 -1.26 1.97 20.49
CA HIS A 145 -0.46 2.70 19.51
C HIS A 145 -0.09 1.79 18.34
N THR A 146 0.04 2.36 17.16
CA THR A 146 0.43 1.65 15.94
C THR A 146 1.85 2.00 15.52
N VAL A 147 2.53 1.06 14.85
CA VAL A 147 3.74 1.33 14.08
C VAL A 147 3.39 1.53 12.60
N TRP A 148 4.33 2.01 11.78
CA TRP A 148 4.09 2.24 10.36
C TRP A 148 3.84 0.93 9.56
N ARG A 149 3.19 1.06 8.40
CA ARG A 149 2.90 -0.07 7.50
C ARG A 149 4.17 -0.76 7.01
N PHE A 150 4.14 -2.09 6.99
CA PHE A 150 5.17 -2.94 6.41
C PHE A 150 4.53 -3.94 5.45
N SER A 151 5.17 -4.21 4.31
CA SER A 151 4.61 -5.05 3.25
C SER A 151 5.54 -6.19 2.88
N PRO A 152 5.02 -7.34 2.40
CA PRO A 152 5.86 -8.36 1.78
C PRO A 152 6.74 -7.76 0.67
N GLY A 153 8.02 -8.15 0.64
CA GLY A 153 9.02 -7.54 -0.24
C GLY A 153 9.80 -6.37 0.39
N TYR A 154 9.41 -5.86 1.57
CA TYR A 154 10.18 -4.85 2.30
C TYR A 154 11.26 -5.51 3.16
N GLY A 155 12.46 -4.91 3.19
CA GLY A 155 13.60 -5.44 3.92
C GLY A 155 13.93 -6.86 3.48
N ASP A 156 13.92 -7.80 4.42
CA ASP A 156 14.12 -9.23 4.20
C ASP A 156 12.83 -10.06 4.38
N TRP A 157 11.66 -9.42 4.44
CA TRP A 157 10.39 -10.13 4.40
C TRP A 157 10.12 -10.58 2.97
N PRO A 158 10.19 -11.92 2.69
CA PRO A 158 10.15 -12.37 1.31
C PRO A 158 8.78 -12.14 0.67
N VAL A 159 8.79 -11.62 -0.55
CA VAL A 159 7.56 -11.42 -1.35
C VAL A 159 6.80 -12.73 -1.59
N THR A 160 7.48 -13.87 -1.51
CA THR A 160 6.87 -15.21 -1.62
C THR A 160 5.87 -15.54 -0.53
N GLN A 161 5.83 -14.76 0.57
CA GLN A 161 4.76 -14.86 1.57
C GLN A 161 3.48 -14.07 1.20
N GLN A 162 3.50 -13.32 0.10
CA GLN A 162 2.35 -12.54 -0.37
C GLN A 162 1.07 -13.38 -0.55
N PRO A 163 1.11 -14.60 -1.13
CA PRO A 163 -0.10 -15.43 -1.28
C PRO A 163 -0.75 -15.77 0.06
N ASP A 164 0.04 -16.25 1.02
CA ASP A 164 -0.46 -16.62 2.35
C ASP A 164 -0.93 -15.40 3.14
N PHE A 165 -0.23 -14.29 3.01
CA PHE A 165 -0.61 -13.02 3.63
C PHE A 165 -1.93 -12.50 3.07
N CYS A 166 -2.12 -12.50 1.75
CA CYS A 166 -3.39 -12.12 1.12
C CYS A 166 -4.54 -13.04 1.53
N ARG A 167 -4.28 -14.35 1.68
CA ARG A 167 -5.27 -15.31 2.21
C ARG A 167 -5.64 -14.98 3.66
N ALA A 168 -4.67 -14.67 4.50
CA ALA A 168 -4.91 -14.29 5.90
C ALA A 168 -5.75 -13.01 6.03
N ILE A 169 -5.60 -12.07 5.09
CA ILE A 169 -6.40 -10.83 5.03
C ILE A 169 -7.79 -11.09 4.42
N GLY A 170 -7.96 -12.10 3.56
CA GLY A 170 -9.16 -12.29 2.74
C GLY A 170 -9.22 -11.34 1.53
N ALA A 171 -8.06 -11.01 0.94
CA ALA A 171 -7.92 -10.01 -0.13
C ALA A 171 -8.71 -10.36 -1.41
N GLU A 172 -8.98 -11.65 -1.66
CA GLU A 172 -9.79 -12.12 -2.78
C GLU A 172 -11.24 -11.60 -2.75
N THR A 173 -11.78 -11.30 -1.56
CA THR A 173 -13.15 -10.78 -1.39
C THR A 173 -13.33 -9.38 -1.99
N ILE A 174 -12.24 -8.67 -2.25
CA ILE A 174 -12.23 -7.36 -2.92
C ILE A 174 -11.61 -7.44 -4.31
N GLY A 175 -11.43 -8.65 -4.86
CA GLY A 175 -10.92 -8.87 -6.21
C GLY A 175 -9.39 -8.76 -6.33
N ILE A 176 -8.65 -8.87 -5.23
CA ILE A 176 -7.18 -8.94 -5.27
C ILE A 176 -6.76 -10.42 -5.29
N HIS A 177 -6.00 -10.79 -6.31
CA HIS A 177 -5.37 -12.08 -6.46
C HIS A 177 -3.86 -11.95 -6.42
N VAL A 178 -3.16 -13.05 -6.21
CA VAL A 178 -1.70 -13.09 -6.25
C VAL A 178 -1.27 -13.98 -7.41
N THR A 179 -0.41 -13.47 -8.26
CA THR A 179 0.13 -14.20 -9.43
C THR A 179 1.16 -15.25 -9.00
N ASP A 180 1.54 -16.16 -9.91
CA ASP A 180 2.57 -17.18 -9.68
C ASP A 180 3.95 -16.58 -9.31
N HIS A 181 4.16 -15.30 -9.64
CA HIS A 181 5.36 -14.55 -9.25
C HIS A 181 5.18 -13.73 -7.96
N ALA A 182 4.16 -14.06 -7.15
CA ALA A 182 3.84 -13.39 -5.90
C ALA A 182 3.54 -11.87 -6.03
N MET A 183 3.08 -11.42 -7.20
CA MET A 183 2.66 -10.05 -7.44
C MET A 183 1.15 -9.91 -7.28
N LEU A 184 0.69 -8.77 -6.77
CA LEU A 184 -0.74 -8.47 -6.67
C LEU A 184 -1.35 -8.19 -8.05
N SER A 185 -2.58 -8.66 -8.26
CA SER A 185 -3.42 -8.36 -9.40
C SER A 185 -4.81 -7.95 -8.90
N PRO A 186 -5.34 -6.77 -9.26
CA PRO A 186 -4.73 -5.73 -10.10
C PRO A 186 -3.39 -5.22 -9.57
N ARG A 187 -2.49 -4.74 -10.44
CA ARG A 187 -1.16 -4.27 -10.03
C ARG A 187 -1.21 -3.04 -9.13
N LYS A 188 -2.24 -2.20 -9.29
CA LYS A 188 -2.48 -1.04 -8.43
C LYS A 188 -3.25 -1.47 -7.18
N SER A 189 -2.58 -2.33 -6.41
CA SER A 189 -3.03 -2.88 -5.12
C SER A 189 -1.90 -2.81 -4.10
N VAL A 190 -2.27 -2.68 -2.83
CA VAL A 190 -1.33 -2.68 -1.70
C VAL A 190 -1.84 -3.67 -0.66
N SER A 191 -0.95 -4.46 -0.09
CA SER A 191 -1.18 -5.24 1.12
C SER A 191 -0.16 -4.84 2.17
N ALA A 192 -0.57 -4.73 3.42
CA ALA A 192 0.32 -4.30 4.49
C ALA A 192 -0.12 -4.79 5.86
N ILE A 193 0.85 -4.84 6.78
CA ILE A 193 0.69 -5.12 8.20
C ILE A 193 1.14 -3.92 9.03
N ILE A 194 0.46 -3.70 10.15
CA ILE A 194 0.69 -2.61 11.10
C ILE A 194 0.72 -3.23 12.50
N GLY A 195 1.82 -3.12 13.21
CA GLY A 195 1.88 -3.58 14.60
C GLY A 195 1.07 -2.68 15.53
N ILE A 196 0.37 -3.27 16.49
CA ILE A 196 -0.43 -2.59 17.50
C ILE A 196 0.07 -3.01 18.88
N SER A 197 0.42 -2.03 19.73
CA SER A 197 0.97 -2.26 21.06
C SER A 197 0.43 -1.29 22.11
N GLN A 198 0.54 -1.64 23.38
CA GLN A 198 0.20 -0.75 24.50
C GLN A 198 1.30 0.28 24.80
N CYS A 199 2.53 0.00 24.37
CA CYS A 199 3.62 0.95 24.53
C CYS A 199 3.51 2.06 23.48
N SER A 200 3.68 3.31 23.90
CA SER A 200 3.80 4.42 22.95
C SER A 200 4.94 4.11 21.99
N ALA A 201 4.60 3.88 20.72
CA ALA A 201 5.61 3.66 19.70
C ALA A 201 6.55 4.89 19.69
N ARG A 202 7.86 4.65 19.64
CA ARG A 202 8.79 5.72 19.26
C ARG A 202 8.27 6.30 17.95
N PRO A 203 8.29 7.64 17.76
CA PRO A 203 7.89 8.23 16.50
C PRO A 203 8.63 7.49 15.39
N ALA A 204 7.86 6.93 14.46
CA ALA A 204 8.44 6.17 13.36
C ALA A 204 9.46 7.05 12.65
N PRO A 205 10.70 6.58 12.44
CA PRO A 205 11.58 7.28 11.52
C PRO A 205 10.85 7.38 10.19
N ALA A 206 10.94 8.54 9.51
CA ALA A 206 10.31 8.72 8.21
C ALA A 206 10.54 7.46 7.35
N LYS A 207 9.47 6.94 6.72
CA LYS A 207 9.43 5.63 6.01
C LYS A 207 10.74 5.30 5.28
N CYS A 208 11.34 6.30 4.60
CA CYS A 208 12.59 6.17 3.87
C CYS A 208 13.85 6.09 4.76
N ARG A 209 13.84 6.62 5.98
CA ARG A 209 14.98 6.54 6.91
C ARG A 209 15.12 5.16 7.55
N ALA A 210 14.01 4.43 7.68
CA ALA A 210 14.00 3.06 8.18
C ALA A 210 14.31 2.02 7.09
N CYS A 211 14.19 2.40 5.81
CA CYS A 211 14.46 1.54 4.67
C CYS A 211 15.96 1.47 4.38
N GLY A 212 16.54 0.28 4.42
CA GLY A 212 17.96 0.05 4.14
C GLY A 212 18.37 0.25 2.67
N LEU A 213 17.42 0.48 1.75
CA LEU A 213 17.71 0.64 0.32
C LEU A 213 18.19 2.07 0.03
N MET A 214 19.52 2.25 0.06
CA MET A 214 20.15 3.57 -0.12
C MET A 214 20.00 4.13 -1.54
N SER A 215 19.86 3.27 -2.55
CA SER A 215 19.75 3.64 -3.98
C SER A 215 18.31 3.72 -4.49
N CYS A 216 17.31 3.80 -3.61
CA CYS A 216 15.92 3.85 -4.00
C CYS A 216 15.60 5.16 -4.76
N PRO A 217 15.10 5.12 -6.01
CA PRO A 217 14.74 6.31 -6.78
C PRO A 217 13.55 7.08 -6.16
N PHE A 218 12.78 6.43 -5.29
CA PHE A 218 11.60 6.99 -4.60
C PHE A 218 11.88 7.41 -3.16
N ARG A 219 13.17 7.49 -2.76
CA ARG A 219 13.55 7.83 -1.40
C ARG A 219 13.19 9.28 -1.08
N ASN A 220 12.32 9.50 -0.09
CA ASN A 220 12.10 10.82 0.50
C ASN A 220 13.22 11.12 1.50
N LEU A 221 13.99 12.17 1.23
CA LEU A 221 15.04 12.73 2.11
C LEU A 221 14.46 13.78 3.04
#